data_a173b2b1d7c29dc5abfc47219b0aabe9
#
_entry.id   a173b2b1d7c29dc5abfc47219b0aabe9
#
_cell.length_a   1.000
_cell.length_b   1.000
_cell.length_c   1.000
_cell.angle_alpha   90.00
_cell.angle_beta   90.00
_cell.angle_gamma   90.00
#
_symmetry.space_group_name_H-M   'P 1'
#
loop_
_entity.id
_entity.type
_entity.pdbx_description
1 polymer ?
#
loop_
_entity_poly.entity_id
_entity_poly.type
_entity_poly.pdbx_seq_one_letter_code
_entity_poly.pdbx_strand_id
1 'polypeptide(L)'
;PLRTSSAASDVYKRQGLFNTKKSGESSKEFFLSGRKMPWWLLGISMVATTFSADTPNLVTNIVRVDGISGNWQWWAFLITGMMTVFFYAKLWRRSEVLTDLEFYELRYSGSEAKFLRAFRSIYLGVFFNVMITATVCLAGIKIGGILLGLSPFECVFYSSLITVTYSSLGGLRSVIITDLIQFLVAMVGSIWACIY
;
A
#
# COMPACT_ATOMS: atom_id res chain seq x y z
N PRO A 1 11.62 23.61 -13.23
CA PRO A 1 10.92 22.34 -12.97
C PRO A 1 11.78 21.31 -12.23
N LEU A 2 13.12 21.36 -12.37
CA LEU A 2 14.06 20.37 -11.75
C LEU A 2 14.30 20.59 -10.23
N ARG A 3 14.01 21.75 -9.67
CA ARG A 3 14.22 22.04 -8.24
C ARG A 3 13.19 21.39 -7.31
N THR A 4 12.00 21.11 -7.77
CA THR A 4 10.94 20.47 -6.97
C THR A 4 11.18 18.97 -6.76
N SER A 5 11.80 18.28 -7.73
CA SER A 5 12.17 16.87 -7.63
C SER A 5 13.27 16.61 -6.58
N SER A 6 14.25 17.53 -6.49
CA SER A 6 15.33 17.46 -5.51
C SER A 6 14.82 17.65 -4.07
N ALA A 7 13.92 18.62 -3.85
CA ALA A 7 13.36 18.87 -2.53
C ALA A 7 12.52 17.71 -2.01
N ALA A 8 11.73 17.06 -2.86
CA ALA A 8 10.98 15.87 -2.50
C ALA A 8 11.93 14.71 -2.12
N SER A 9 12.98 14.47 -2.91
CA SER A 9 14.01 13.45 -2.61
C SER A 9 14.70 13.70 -1.27
N ASP A 10 15.00 14.96 -0.93
CA ASP A 10 15.66 15.31 0.32
C ASP A 10 14.73 15.17 1.54
N VAL A 11 13.45 15.43 1.38
CA VAL A 11 12.42 15.15 2.42
C VAL A 11 12.34 13.65 2.70
N TYR A 12 12.30 12.81 1.65
CA TYR A 12 12.26 11.35 1.81
C TYR A 12 13.53 10.80 2.48
N LYS A 13 14.70 11.29 2.10
CA LYS A 13 15.98 10.90 2.72
C LYS A 13 16.05 11.28 4.20
N ARG A 14 15.66 12.52 4.56
CA ARG A 14 15.63 12.96 5.96
C ARG A 14 14.64 12.16 6.80
N GLN A 15 13.45 11.88 6.29
CA GLN A 15 12.46 11.07 7.01
C GLN A 15 12.92 9.63 7.20
N GLY A 16 13.53 9.00 6.19
CA GLY A 16 14.12 7.67 6.29
C GLY A 16 15.16 7.63 7.41
N LEU A 17 16.11 8.54 7.43
CA LEU A 17 17.19 8.61 8.41
C LEU A 17 16.71 8.89 9.85
N PHE A 18 15.71 9.77 10.04
CA PHE A 18 15.17 10.07 11.37
C PHE A 18 14.38 8.88 11.97
N ASN A 19 13.73 8.09 11.14
CA ASN A 19 12.94 6.95 11.60
C ASN A 19 13.75 5.64 11.72
N THR A 20 14.91 5.54 11.09
CA THR A 20 15.77 4.35 11.09
C THR A 20 16.19 3.95 12.50
N LYS A 21 16.53 4.92 13.33
CA LYS A 21 17.00 4.67 14.70
C LYS A 21 15.96 3.98 15.58
N LYS A 22 14.69 4.37 15.43
CA LYS A 22 13.58 3.83 16.22
C LYS A 22 13.01 2.53 15.62
N SER A 23 13.00 2.40 14.31
CA SER A 23 12.56 1.18 13.61
C SER A 23 13.54 0.03 13.80
N GLY A 24 14.81 0.28 14.07
CA GLY A 24 15.83 -0.75 14.32
C GLY A 24 15.82 -1.37 15.71
N GLU A 25 15.01 -0.86 16.66
CA GLU A 25 15.02 -1.32 18.05
C GLU A 25 14.37 -2.69 18.24
N SER A 26 13.32 -3.02 17.48
CA SER A 26 12.65 -4.34 17.53
C SER A 26 11.76 -4.59 16.31
N SER A 27 11.44 -5.88 16.07
CA SER A 27 10.48 -6.27 15.04
C SER A 27 9.10 -5.61 15.23
N LYS A 28 8.67 -5.41 16.48
CA LYS A 28 7.41 -4.71 16.79
C LYS A 28 7.46 -3.22 16.42
N GLU A 29 8.58 -2.55 16.62
CA GLU A 29 8.76 -1.17 16.19
C GLU A 29 8.83 -1.07 14.66
N PHE A 30 9.53 -1.98 14.00
CA PHE A 30 9.66 -1.99 12.54
C PHE A 30 8.33 -2.23 11.83
N PHE A 31 7.58 -3.26 12.22
CA PHE A 31 6.34 -3.66 11.54
C PHE A 31 5.06 -3.02 12.08
N LEU A 32 5.04 -2.58 13.33
CA LEU A 32 3.83 -2.05 13.99
C LEU A 32 3.98 -0.62 14.52
N SER A 33 5.16 0.00 14.41
CA SER A 33 5.45 1.31 15.04
C SER A 33 5.04 1.36 16.52
N GLY A 34 5.26 0.27 17.26
CA GLY A 34 4.86 0.14 18.66
C GLY A 34 3.34 0.28 18.90
N ARG A 35 2.50 0.17 17.87
CA ARG A 35 1.04 0.37 17.92
C ARG A 35 0.61 1.75 18.45
N LYS A 36 1.46 2.79 18.26
CA LYS A 36 1.25 4.15 18.79
C LYS A 36 0.82 5.17 17.74
N MET A 37 0.59 4.72 16.51
CA MET A 37 0.19 5.63 15.43
C MET A 37 -1.26 6.10 15.61
N PRO A 38 -1.56 7.39 15.34
CA PRO A 38 -2.91 7.91 15.44
C PRO A 38 -3.82 7.30 14.38
N TRP A 39 -5.09 7.05 14.75
CA TRP A 39 -6.07 6.36 13.92
C TRP A 39 -6.32 7.03 12.56
N TRP A 40 -6.36 8.36 12.53
CA TRP A 40 -6.60 9.12 11.30
C TRP A 40 -5.45 8.95 10.29
N LEU A 41 -4.22 8.91 10.77
CA LEU A 41 -3.04 8.74 9.92
C LEU A 41 -2.96 7.32 9.34
N LEU A 42 -3.31 6.30 10.14
CA LEU A 42 -3.46 4.92 9.65
C LEU A 42 -4.59 4.80 8.62
N GLY A 43 -5.71 5.50 8.83
CA GLY A 43 -6.82 5.54 7.89
C GLY A 43 -6.39 6.13 6.53
N ILE A 44 -5.68 7.25 6.55
CA ILE A 44 -5.14 7.87 5.32
C ILE A 44 -4.15 6.94 4.62
N SER A 45 -3.24 6.30 5.36
CA SER A 45 -2.28 5.35 4.81
C SER A 45 -2.98 4.15 4.15
N MET A 46 -4.04 3.61 4.76
CA MET A 46 -4.83 2.53 4.14
C MET A 46 -5.46 2.96 2.82
N VAL A 47 -6.01 4.17 2.75
CA VAL A 47 -6.57 4.71 1.50
C VAL A 47 -5.47 4.90 0.46
N ALA A 48 -4.34 5.49 0.83
CA ALA A 48 -3.21 5.70 -0.07
C ALA A 48 -2.65 4.40 -0.64
N THR A 49 -2.54 3.36 0.20
CA THR A 49 -2.04 2.04 -0.21
C THR A 49 -2.99 1.33 -1.20
N THR A 50 -4.30 1.57 -1.09
CA THR A 50 -5.29 0.98 -2.01
C THR A 50 -5.49 1.80 -3.28
N PHE A 51 -5.06 3.06 -3.29
CA PHE A 51 -5.15 3.95 -4.44
C PHE A 51 -3.87 3.84 -5.28
N SER A 52 -3.85 2.89 -6.20
CA SER A 52 -2.71 2.61 -7.07
C SER A 52 -2.90 3.20 -8.49
N ALA A 53 -1.84 3.21 -9.29
CA ALA A 53 -1.83 3.80 -10.61
C ALA A 53 -2.80 3.14 -11.62
N ASP A 54 -3.15 1.88 -11.40
CA ASP A 54 -4.11 1.14 -12.21
C ASP A 54 -5.56 1.51 -11.91
N THR A 55 -5.87 1.96 -10.69
CA THR A 55 -7.25 2.26 -10.24
C THR A 55 -7.96 3.28 -11.13
N PRO A 56 -7.41 4.47 -11.44
CA PRO A 56 -8.06 5.41 -12.34
C PRO A 56 -8.30 4.85 -13.74
N ASN A 57 -7.32 4.09 -14.27
CA ASN A 57 -7.44 3.48 -15.59
C ASN A 57 -8.54 2.43 -15.62
N LEU A 58 -8.61 1.58 -14.61
CA LEU A 58 -9.59 0.50 -14.51
C LEU A 58 -11.00 1.06 -14.34
N VAL A 59 -11.20 1.99 -13.40
CA VAL A 59 -12.51 2.61 -13.16
C VAL A 59 -13.01 3.38 -14.38
N THR A 60 -12.14 4.13 -15.03
CA THR A 60 -12.49 4.85 -16.26
C THR A 60 -12.88 3.88 -17.38
N ASN A 61 -12.17 2.76 -17.53
CA ASN A 61 -12.50 1.75 -18.52
C ASN A 61 -13.84 1.07 -18.24
N ILE A 62 -14.12 0.70 -16.99
CA ILE A 62 -15.40 0.12 -16.56
C ILE A 62 -16.54 1.08 -16.90
N VAL A 63 -16.43 2.35 -16.52
CA VAL A 63 -17.46 3.35 -16.80
C VAL A 63 -17.68 3.55 -18.29
N ARG A 64 -16.63 3.50 -19.10
CA ARG A 64 -16.70 3.66 -20.55
C ARG A 64 -17.38 2.45 -21.22
N VAL A 65 -17.13 1.24 -20.77
CA VAL A 65 -17.64 -0.01 -21.39
C VAL A 65 -19.00 -0.38 -20.85
N ASP A 66 -19.16 -0.39 -19.52
CA ASP A 66 -20.33 -0.93 -18.82
C ASP A 66 -21.22 0.17 -18.21
N GLY A 67 -20.83 1.44 -18.37
CA GLY A 67 -21.51 2.56 -17.75
C GLY A 67 -21.21 2.67 -16.25
N ILE A 68 -21.85 3.66 -15.60
CA ILE A 68 -21.65 3.92 -14.16
C ILE A 68 -22.04 2.72 -13.30
N SER A 69 -23.05 1.96 -13.73
CA SER A 69 -23.51 0.76 -13.03
C SER A 69 -22.43 -0.33 -12.92
N GLY A 70 -21.50 -0.41 -13.87
CA GLY A 70 -20.38 -1.34 -13.82
C GLY A 70 -19.49 -1.17 -12.58
N ASN A 71 -19.49 0.01 -11.96
CA ASN A 71 -18.72 0.29 -10.76
C ASN A 71 -19.25 -0.41 -9.49
N TRP A 72 -20.35 -1.13 -9.54
CA TRP A 72 -20.84 -1.89 -8.39
C TRP A 72 -19.79 -2.83 -7.81
N GLN A 73 -18.88 -3.33 -8.60
CA GLN A 73 -17.76 -4.17 -8.18
C GLN A 73 -16.87 -3.45 -7.15
N TRP A 74 -16.66 -2.15 -7.30
CA TRP A 74 -15.91 -1.32 -6.36
C TRP A 74 -16.74 -0.97 -5.12
N TRP A 75 -18.02 -0.76 -5.28
CA TRP A 75 -18.91 -0.44 -4.15
C TRP A 75 -19.05 -1.61 -3.17
N ALA A 76 -18.84 -2.85 -3.63
CA ALA A 76 -18.81 -4.01 -2.75
C ALA A 76 -17.70 -3.90 -1.67
N PHE A 77 -16.58 -3.24 -1.98
CA PHE A 77 -15.52 -2.99 -1.01
C PHE A 77 -15.93 -2.02 0.12
N LEU A 78 -16.93 -1.18 -0.09
CA LEU A 78 -17.49 -0.34 0.97
C LEU A 78 -18.08 -1.19 2.10
N ILE A 79 -18.84 -2.21 1.76
CA ILE A 79 -19.47 -3.11 2.75
C ILE A 79 -18.40 -3.88 3.52
N THR A 80 -17.44 -4.47 2.84
CA THR A 80 -16.33 -5.20 3.49
C THR A 80 -15.46 -4.28 4.34
N GLY A 81 -15.19 -3.07 3.88
CA GLY A 81 -14.47 -2.04 4.64
C GLY A 81 -15.21 -1.64 5.93
N MET A 82 -16.52 -1.39 5.84
CA MET A 82 -17.35 -1.07 7.01
C MET A 82 -17.39 -2.24 8.01
N MET A 83 -17.57 -3.46 7.54
CA MET A 83 -17.50 -4.65 8.38
C MET A 83 -16.15 -4.78 9.10
N THR A 84 -15.06 -4.51 8.40
CA THR A 84 -13.72 -4.52 8.98
C THR A 84 -13.57 -3.47 10.08
N VAL A 85 -13.99 -2.24 9.83
CA VAL A 85 -13.83 -1.14 10.80
C VAL A 85 -14.68 -1.37 12.05
N PHE A 86 -15.97 -1.71 11.90
CA PHE A 86 -16.89 -1.78 13.02
C PHE A 86 -16.78 -3.07 13.83
N PHE A 87 -16.48 -4.20 13.18
CA PHE A 87 -16.49 -5.50 13.86
C PHE A 87 -15.07 -6.09 14.01
N TYR A 88 -14.30 -6.16 12.93
CA TYR A 88 -13.04 -6.92 12.93
C TYR A 88 -11.84 -6.16 13.46
N ALA A 89 -11.74 -4.86 13.27
CA ALA A 89 -10.56 -4.09 13.68
C ALA A 89 -10.29 -4.19 15.19
N LYS A 90 -11.34 -4.15 16.01
CA LYS A 90 -11.23 -4.30 17.47
C LYS A 90 -10.80 -5.72 17.87
N LEU A 91 -11.29 -6.74 17.17
CA LEU A 91 -10.94 -8.14 17.41
C LEU A 91 -9.49 -8.41 17.03
N TRP A 92 -9.06 -7.92 15.87
CA TRP A 92 -7.66 -8.00 15.44
C TRP A 92 -6.70 -7.33 16.42
N ARG A 93 -7.05 -6.15 16.89
CA ARG A 93 -6.21 -5.48 17.90
C ARG A 93 -6.09 -6.26 19.21
N ARG A 94 -7.16 -6.94 19.62
CA ARG A 94 -7.18 -7.78 20.84
C ARG A 94 -6.42 -9.09 20.69
N SER A 95 -6.32 -9.63 19.48
CA SER A 95 -5.58 -10.89 19.24
C SER A 95 -4.07 -10.73 19.39
N GLU A 96 -3.56 -9.49 19.34
CA GLU A 96 -2.14 -9.13 19.48
C GLU A 96 -1.18 -9.79 18.47
N VAL A 97 -1.70 -10.51 17.47
CA VAL A 97 -0.90 -11.13 16.41
C VAL A 97 -0.19 -10.05 15.56
N LEU A 98 0.97 -10.40 15.04
CA LEU A 98 1.76 -9.53 14.17
C LEU A 98 1.22 -9.58 12.73
N THR A 99 0.81 -10.77 12.29
CA THR A 99 0.30 -11.03 10.95
C THR A 99 -1.00 -11.83 11.02
N ASP A 100 -1.81 -11.76 9.95
CA ASP A 100 -3.01 -12.59 9.81
C ASP A 100 -2.69 -14.09 9.77
N LEU A 101 -1.48 -14.45 9.35
CA LEU A 101 -1.02 -15.84 9.30
C LEU A 101 -0.79 -16.43 10.71
N GLU A 102 -0.37 -15.63 11.68
CA GLU A 102 -0.23 -16.05 13.08
C GLU A 102 -1.57 -16.38 13.72
N PHE A 103 -2.66 -15.75 13.22
CA PHE A 103 -4.00 -16.02 13.70
C PHE A 103 -4.41 -17.49 13.52
N TYR A 104 -3.91 -18.17 12.48
CA TYR A 104 -4.21 -19.57 12.27
C TYR A 104 -3.58 -20.46 13.34
N GLU A 105 -2.37 -20.14 13.81
CA GLU A 105 -1.75 -20.88 14.93
C GLU A 105 -2.40 -20.55 16.27
N LEU A 106 -2.93 -19.35 16.43
CA LEU A 106 -3.69 -18.97 17.62
C LEU A 106 -5.06 -19.68 17.68
N ARG A 107 -5.71 -19.83 16.52
CA ARG A 107 -7.07 -20.37 16.41
C ARG A 107 -7.09 -21.89 16.34
N TYR A 108 -6.14 -22.48 15.63
CA TYR A 108 -6.02 -23.90 15.35
C TYR A 108 -4.72 -24.43 15.93
N SER A 109 -4.71 -25.69 16.33
CA SER A 109 -3.52 -26.37 16.88
C SER A 109 -3.08 -27.50 15.93
N GLY A 110 -1.85 -27.98 16.15
CA GLY A 110 -1.34 -29.16 15.45
C GLY A 110 -0.60 -28.87 14.14
N SER A 111 -0.36 -29.94 13.39
CA SER A 111 0.37 -29.91 12.11
C SER A 111 -0.42 -29.22 11.00
N GLU A 112 -1.74 -29.33 11.07
CA GLU A 112 -2.66 -28.75 10.08
C GLU A 112 -2.62 -27.21 10.12
N ALA A 113 -2.52 -26.61 11.32
CA ALA A 113 -2.38 -25.16 11.46
C ALA A 113 -1.07 -24.65 10.84
N LYS A 114 0.02 -25.38 11.05
CA LYS A 114 1.34 -25.05 10.45
C LYS A 114 1.30 -25.19 8.92
N PHE A 115 0.68 -26.25 8.43
CA PHE A 115 0.50 -26.44 6.99
C PHE A 115 -0.34 -25.30 6.37
N LEU A 116 -1.48 -24.98 6.98
CA LEU A 116 -2.35 -23.90 6.52
C LEU A 116 -1.62 -22.55 6.50
N ARG A 117 -0.84 -22.25 7.55
CA ARG A 117 0.00 -21.05 7.61
C ARG A 117 1.01 -21.00 6.49
N ALA A 118 1.76 -22.11 6.26
CA ALA A 118 2.76 -22.19 5.20
C ALA A 118 2.12 -22.06 3.81
N PHE A 119 1.03 -22.80 3.57
CA PHE A 119 0.30 -22.72 2.32
C PHE A 119 -0.19 -21.30 2.02
N ARG A 120 -0.87 -20.66 2.95
CA ARG A 120 -1.35 -19.29 2.77
C ARG A 120 -0.23 -18.27 2.62
N SER A 121 0.90 -18.47 3.31
CA SER A 121 2.07 -17.62 3.16
C SER A 121 2.59 -17.63 1.72
N ILE A 122 2.69 -18.79 1.11
CA ILE A 122 3.12 -18.94 -0.28
C ILE A 122 2.03 -18.42 -1.25
N TYR A 123 0.78 -18.83 -1.02
CA TYR A 123 -0.33 -18.50 -1.90
C TYR A 123 -0.62 -16.99 -1.93
N LEU A 124 -0.74 -16.35 -0.78
CA LEU A 124 -0.99 -14.90 -0.69
C LEU A 124 0.28 -14.07 -0.81
N GLY A 125 1.37 -14.48 -0.14
CA GLY A 125 2.59 -13.71 -0.07
C GLY A 125 3.42 -13.73 -1.37
N VAL A 126 3.38 -14.85 -2.11
CA VAL A 126 4.12 -14.96 -3.37
C VAL A 126 3.17 -14.83 -4.54
N PHE A 127 2.25 -15.78 -4.73
CA PHE A 127 1.45 -15.87 -5.95
C PHE A 127 0.57 -14.63 -6.14
N PHE A 128 -0.32 -14.32 -5.19
CA PHE A 128 -1.21 -13.18 -5.31
C PHE A 128 -0.46 -11.85 -5.32
N ASN A 129 0.53 -11.70 -4.44
CA ASN A 129 1.29 -10.45 -4.35
C ASN A 129 2.08 -10.15 -5.63
N VAL A 130 2.68 -11.17 -6.25
CA VAL A 130 3.36 -11.03 -7.55
C VAL A 130 2.38 -10.64 -8.64
N MET A 131 1.20 -11.25 -8.71
CA MET A 131 0.17 -10.93 -9.70
C MET A 131 -0.32 -9.48 -9.57
N ILE A 132 -0.65 -9.04 -8.36
CA ILE A 132 -1.09 -7.66 -8.10
C ILE A 132 0.04 -6.67 -8.42
N THR A 133 1.26 -6.94 -7.96
CA THR A 133 2.41 -6.07 -8.22
C THR A 133 2.69 -5.96 -9.72
N ALA A 134 2.58 -7.05 -10.47
CA ALA A 134 2.76 -7.04 -11.92
C ALA A 134 1.73 -6.13 -12.61
N THR A 135 0.46 -6.19 -12.19
CA THR A 135 -0.61 -5.34 -12.73
C THR A 135 -0.34 -3.86 -12.47
N VAL A 136 0.06 -3.51 -11.24
CA VAL A 136 0.40 -2.13 -10.87
C VAL A 136 1.64 -1.63 -11.62
N CYS A 137 2.68 -2.48 -11.75
CA CYS A 137 3.87 -2.16 -12.52
C CYS A 137 3.54 -1.91 -13.99
N LEU A 138 2.64 -2.70 -14.58
CA LEU A 138 2.22 -2.52 -15.98
C LEU A 138 1.56 -1.16 -16.19
N ALA A 139 0.69 -0.73 -15.27
CA ALA A 139 0.10 0.61 -15.30
C ALA A 139 1.17 1.71 -15.15
N GLY A 140 2.10 1.53 -14.21
CA GLY A 140 3.24 2.44 -14.00
C GLY A 140 4.13 2.58 -15.23
N ILE A 141 4.43 1.47 -15.91
CA ILE A 141 5.21 1.46 -17.18
C ILE A 141 4.48 2.28 -18.24
N LYS A 142 3.18 2.08 -18.39
CA LYS A 142 2.38 2.80 -19.39
C LYS A 142 2.39 4.31 -19.14
N ILE A 143 2.19 4.72 -17.90
CA ILE A 143 2.22 6.12 -17.48
C ILE A 143 3.62 6.71 -17.65
N GLY A 144 4.66 6.03 -17.15
CA GLY A 144 6.04 6.48 -17.23
C GLY A 144 6.56 6.57 -18.67
N GLY A 145 6.15 5.63 -19.54
CA GLY A 145 6.48 5.66 -20.96
C GLY A 145 5.86 6.88 -21.67
N ILE A 146 4.59 7.20 -21.37
CA ILE A 146 3.89 8.33 -22.02
C ILE A 146 4.38 9.68 -21.48
N LEU A 147 4.53 9.81 -20.16
CA LEU A 147 4.84 11.10 -19.54
C LEU A 147 6.34 11.42 -19.49
N LEU A 148 7.18 10.42 -19.31
CA LEU A 148 8.62 10.59 -19.09
C LEU A 148 9.49 10.02 -20.22
N GLY A 149 8.89 9.28 -21.17
CA GLY A 149 9.62 8.64 -22.27
C GLY A 149 10.52 7.49 -21.80
N LEU A 150 10.30 6.94 -20.62
CA LEU A 150 11.11 5.87 -20.03
C LEU A 150 10.79 4.52 -20.68
N SER A 151 11.81 3.69 -20.81
CA SER A 151 11.64 2.29 -21.20
C SER A 151 10.93 1.49 -20.07
N PRO A 152 10.29 0.35 -20.39
CA PRO A 152 9.63 -0.49 -19.39
C PRO A 152 10.56 -0.92 -18.25
N PHE A 153 11.80 -1.25 -18.58
CA PHE A 153 12.79 -1.65 -17.58
C PHE A 153 13.19 -0.49 -16.66
N GLU A 154 13.42 0.69 -17.20
CA GLU A 154 13.76 1.88 -16.42
C GLU A 154 12.64 2.28 -15.46
N CYS A 155 11.37 2.23 -15.91
CA CYS A 155 10.24 2.50 -15.07
C CYS A 155 10.20 1.58 -13.83
N VAL A 156 10.33 0.27 -14.05
CA VAL A 156 10.31 -0.71 -12.95
C VAL A 156 11.54 -0.58 -12.08
N PHE A 157 12.73 -0.41 -12.67
CA PHE A 157 13.98 -0.30 -11.94
C PHE A 157 14.00 0.90 -11.00
N TYR A 158 13.71 2.10 -11.51
CA TYR A 158 13.71 3.31 -10.68
C TYR A 158 12.64 3.31 -9.62
N SER A 159 11.41 2.90 -9.95
CA SER A 159 10.32 2.84 -8.97
C SER A 159 10.60 1.81 -7.87
N SER A 160 11.13 0.64 -8.22
CA SER A 160 11.50 -0.40 -7.25
C SER A 160 12.66 0.05 -6.37
N LEU A 161 13.69 0.66 -6.94
CA LEU A 161 14.84 1.17 -6.19
C LEU A 161 14.42 2.20 -5.14
N ILE A 162 13.58 3.16 -5.53
CA ILE A 162 13.07 4.19 -4.62
C ILE A 162 12.23 3.53 -3.52
N THR A 163 11.31 2.64 -3.88
CA THR A 163 10.41 1.98 -2.93
C THR A 163 11.18 1.12 -1.92
N VAL A 164 12.09 0.28 -2.38
CA VAL A 164 12.91 -0.56 -1.50
C VAL A 164 13.75 0.30 -0.56
N THR A 165 14.33 1.37 -1.06
CA THR A 165 15.20 2.24 -0.25
C THR A 165 14.43 2.88 0.92
N TYR A 166 13.29 3.53 0.68
CA TYR A 166 12.60 4.20 1.77
C TYR A 166 11.89 3.22 2.72
N SER A 167 11.35 2.11 2.20
CA SER A 167 10.65 1.13 3.05
C SER A 167 11.60 0.33 3.94
N SER A 168 12.78 -0.03 3.43
CA SER A 168 13.79 -0.78 4.20
C SER A 168 14.39 0.06 5.33
N LEU A 169 14.57 1.36 5.11
CA LEU A 169 15.20 2.23 6.10
C LEU A 169 14.27 2.65 7.23
N GLY A 170 13.00 2.88 6.96
CA GLY A 170 12.11 3.51 7.92
C GLY A 170 11.01 2.65 8.52
N GLY A 171 10.85 1.41 8.05
CA GLY A 171 9.78 0.52 8.49
C GLY A 171 8.38 1.12 8.29
N LEU A 172 7.38 0.61 9.01
CA LEU A 172 5.98 1.03 8.90
C LEU A 172 5.78 2.54 9.08
N ARG A 173 6.52 3.16 9.98
CA ARG A 173 6.36 4.60 10.25
C ARG A 173 6.74 5.46 9.04
N SER A 174 7.82 5.12 8.35
CA SER A 174 8.23 5.83 7.13
C SER A 174 7.21 5.64 6.00
N VAL A 175 6.70 4.43 5.85
CA VAL A 175 5.66 4.12 4.85
C VAL A 175 4.41 4.97 5.10
N ILE A 176 3.89 5.01 6.33
CA ILE A 176 2.69 5.79 6.68
C ILE A 176 2.86 7.29 6.37
N ILE A 177 4.03 7.86 6.64
CA ILE A 177 4.29 9.28 6.34
C ILE A 177 4.38 9.50 4.82
N THR A 178 5.01 8.59 4.10
CA THR A 178 5.07 8.62 2.64
C THR A 178 3.66 8.53 2.03
N ASP A 179 2.83 7.63 2.55
CA ASP A 179 1.44 7.47 2.14
C ASP A 179 0.62 8.74 2.34
N LEU A 180 0.84 9.48 3.43
CA LEU A 180 0.19 10.77 3.65
C LEU A 180 0.53 11.78 2.52
N ILE A 181 1.79 11.84 2.13
CA ILE A 181 2.22 12.74 1.04
C ILE A 181 1.62 12.28 -0.29
N GLN A 182 1.67 10.99 -0.58
CA GLN A 182 1.09 10.41 -1.80
C GLN A 182 -0.41 10.63 -1.86
N PHE A 183 -1.13 10.47 -0.75
CA PHE A 183 -2.55 10.77 -0.64
C PHE A 183 -2.87 12.22 -0.99
N LEU A 184 -2.13 13.19 -0.43
CA LEU A 184 -2.33 14.60 -0.72
C LEU A 184 -2.10 14.91 -2.21
N VAL A 185 -1.04 14.36 -2.80
CA VAL A 185 -0.75 14.53 -4.24
C VAL A 185 -1.86 13.92 -5.10
N ALA A 186 -2.31 12.71 -4.76
CA ALA A 186 -3.38 12.03 -5.48
C ALA A 186 -4.71 12.80 -5.40
N MET A 187 -5.07 13.33 -4.23
CA MET A 187 -6.28 14.14 -4.04
C MET A 187 -6.23 15.45 -4.84
N VAL A 188 -5.12 16.16 -4.78
CA VAL A 188 -4.93 17.39 -5.58
C VAL A 188 -5.02 17.09 -7.06
N GLY A 189 -4.35 16.03 -7.52
CA GLY A 189 -4.40 15.61 -8.94
C GLY A 189 -5.81 15.22 -9.39
N SER A 190 -6.54 14.47 -8.56
CA SER A 190 -7.91 14.04 -8.86
C SER A 190 -8.89 15.22 -8.92
N ILE A 191 -8.80 16.16 -7.97
CA ILE A 191 -9.62 17.39 -7.97
C ILE A 191 -9.30 18.24 -9.21
N TRP A 192 -8.02 18.39 -9.51
CA TRP A 192 -7.59 19.12 -10.71
C TRP A 192 -8.16 18.49 -11.98
N ALA A 193 -8.08 17.18 -12.12
CA ALA A 193 -8.62 16.46 -13.27
C ALA A 193 -10.16 16.57 -13.40
N CYS A 194 -10.89 16.81 -12.31
CA CYS A 194 -12.33 17.03 -12.34
C CYS A 194 -12.73 18.45 -12.80
N ILE A 195 -11.81 19.41 -12.71
CA ILE A 195 -12.06 20.83 -13.09
C ILE A 195 -11.79 21.05 -14.59
N TYR A 196 -10.89 20.27 -15.17
CA TYR A 196 -10.53 20.31 -16.59
C TYR A 196 -11.34 19.30 -17.41
#